data_3fdbf7ae87fa2ba2ae7067a8bb242298
#
_entry.id   3fdbf7ae87fa2ba2ae7067a8bb242298
#
_cell.length_a   1.000
_cell.length_b   1.000
_cell.length_c   1.000
_cell.angle_alpha   90.00
_cell.angle_beta   90.00
_cell.angle_gamma   90.00
#
_symmetry.space_group_name_H-M   'P 1'
#
loop_
_entity.id
_entity.type
_entity.pdbx_description
1 polymer ?
#
loop_
_entity_poly.entity_id
_entity_poly.type
_entity_poly.pdbx_seq_one_letter_code
_entity_poly.pdbx_strand_id
1 'polypeptide(L)'
;MTTRRTLPSASTFTSALQVYANRAEVSRLSTGSHRLDQLIGGVEPSRFYLLFGSGREKTPDRLLYRLMVETIKTTTGDVIYMLCGNYRRDRTTFDSEMLLSLLEADGLDVEESLSRIHIIGVFSEAQLMNAPSLVEETIERVGDVRLIAVQQISKLFYSESAIGFEDRTEFTGIISKLKELCTKHEISLVASCESKRKRSLNPEPMGGSYLRHAVNVMVYLREMRGGEVSAQLVKHYEKNRTGKRIRLNGEEEEALGRITRDSMRGRLQDQMRHLRSGYREALKENLMQTAFDDIWLDWNTEQGAMIYAQVVSALDLLNLTGVLANRREITDLRQRIEALENRDAD
;
A
#
# COMPACT_ATOMS: atom_id res chain seq x y z
N MET A 1 -43.91 37.52 -3.53
CA MET A 1 -42.58 37.85 -2.97
C MET A 1 -41.56 36.88 -3.57
N THR A 2 -40.82 37.38 -4.56
CA THR A 2 -39.88 36.56 -5.37
C THR A 2 -38.52 36.59 -4.68
N THR A 3 -38.17 35.50 -4.04
CA THR A 3 -36.82 35.31 -3.45
C THR A 3 -35.79 35.21 -4.56
N ARG A 4 -35.02 36.24 -4.78
CA ARG A 4 -33.81 36.20 -5.62
C ARG A 4 -32.82 35.22 -5.02
N ARG A 5 -32.60 34.09 -5.71
CA ARG A 5 -31.42 33.26 -5.50
C ARG A 5 -30.19 34.11 -5.85
N THR A 6 -29.40 34.45 -4.86
CA THR A 6 -28.06 35.00 -5.06
C THR A 6 -27.17 33.88 -5.63
N LEU A 7 -26.76 34.05 -6.88
CA LEU A 7 -25.71 33.25 -7.49
C LEU A 7 -24.43 33.40 -6.62
N PRO A 8 -23.66 32.33 -6.38
CA PRO A 8 -22.38 32.46 -5.69
C PRO A 8 -21.49 33.40 -6.50
N SER A 9 -20.93 34.38 -5.82
CA SER A 9 -20.02 35.37 -6.37
C SER A 9 -18.82 34.72 -7.04
N ALA A 10 -18.37 35.34 -8.12
CA ALA A 10 -17.25 35.01 -8.96
C ALA A 10 -16.08 34.42 -8.16
N SER A 11 -15.52 33.35 -8.72
CA SER A 11 -14.28 32.66 -8.32
C SER A 11 -13.25 33.61 -7.69
N THR A 12 -13.05 33.53 -6.39
CA THR A 12 -11.92 34.12 -5.72
C THR A 12 -10.65 33.46 -6.32
N PHE A 13 -9.89 34.24 -7.09
CA PHE A 13 -8.58 33.82 -7.57
C PHE A 13 -7.66 33.59 -6.36
N THR A 14 -7.39 32.33 -6.05
CA THR A 14 -6.46 31.97 -4.99
C THR A 14 -5.04 31.91 -5.58
N SER A 15 -4.07 32.54 -4.96
CA SER A 15 -2.69 32.46 -5.44
C SER A 15 -2.14 31.05 -5.27
N ALA A 16 -1.17 30.66 -6.10
CA ALA A 16 -0.49 29.38 -5.97
C ALA A 16 0.12 29.18 -4.56
N LEU A 17 0.56 30.25 -3.92
CA LEU A 17 1.07 30.24 -2.55
C LEU A 17 -0.03 29.92 -1.53
N GLN A 18 -1.22 30.49 -1.69
CA GLN A 18 -2.38 30.19 -0.82
C GLN A 18 -2.83 28.74 -0.99
N VAL A 19 -2.87 28.24 -2.24
CA VAL A 19 -3.15 26.83 -2.50
C VAL A 19 -2.14 25.91 -1.84
N TYR A 20 -0.87 26.30 -1.86
CA TYR A 20 0.21 25.53 -1.22
C TYR A 20 0.11 25.58 0.32
N ALA A 21 -0.16 26.74 0.91
CA ALA A 21 -0.36 26.90 2.35
C ALA A 21 -1.59 26.12 2.85
N ASN A 22 -2.72 26.24 2.17
CA ASN A 22 -3.94 25.49 2.52
C ASN A 22 -3.76 23.98 2.45
N ARG A 23 -2.86 23.50 1.60
CA ARG A 23 -2.54 22.07 1.48
C ARG A 23 -1.85 21.49 2.72
N ALA A 24 -1.12 22.30 3.47
CA ALA A 24 -0.48 21.90 4.72
C ALA A 24 -1.49 21.74 5.87
N GLU A 25 -2.64 22.43 5.78
CA GLU A 25 -3.70 22.45 6.80
C GLU A 25 -4.82 21.43 6.55
N VAL A 26 -4.78 20.70 5.42
CA VAL A 26 -5.81 19.71 5.11
C VAL A 26 -5.80 18.58 6.15
N SER A 27 -6.93 18.42 6.85
CA SER A 27 -7.15 17.30 7.75
C SER A 27 -7.16 15.99 6.97
N ARG A 28 -6.29 15.06 7.32
CA ARG A 28 -6.16 13.76 6.66
C ARG A 28 -6.66 12.67 7.58
N LEU A 29 -7.41 11.73 7.01
CA LEU A 29 -7.81 10.53 7.74
C LEU A 29 -6.61 9.56 7.77
N SER A 30 -6.42 8.92 8.91
CA SER A 30 -5.49 7.80 9.04
C SER A 30 -6.10 6.52 8.48
N THR A 31 -5.30 5.69 7.84
CA THR A 31 -5.73 4.33 7.41
C THR A 31 -5.78 3.34 8.57
N GLY A 32 -5.38 3.75 9.77
CA GLY A 32 -5.17 2.85 10.91
C GLY A 32 -3.88 2.03 10.82
N SER A 33 -3.06 2.29 9.81
CA SER A 33 -1.72 1.72 9.64
C SER A 33 -0.71 2.84 9.44
N HIS A 34 0.11 3.10 10.46
CA HIS A 34 1.13 4.14 10.40
C HIS A 34 2.05 4.03 9.18
N ARG A 35 2.44 2.80 8.82
CA ARG A 35 3.28 2.55 7.65
C ARG A 35 2.57 2.89 6.34
N LEU A 36 1.29 2.53 6.22
CA LEU A 36 0.51 2.89 5.03
C LEU A 36 0.32 4.40 4.95
N ASP A 37 0.07 5.07 6.08
CA ASP A 37 -0.03 6.52 6.14
C ASP A 37 1.28 7.21 5.74
N GLN A 38 2.43 6.72 6.19
CA GLN A 38 3.73 7.22 5.73
C GLN A 38 3.91 7.05 4.21
N LEU A 39 3.44 5.92 3.65
CA LEU A 39 3.55 5.64 2.23
C LEU A 39 2.70 6.59 1.38
N ILE A 40 1.41 6.75 1.74
CA ILE A 40 0.44 7.52 0.95
C ILE A 40 0.28 8.97 1.41
N GLY A 41 0.73 9.33 2.60
CA GLY A 41 0.57 10.66 3.20
C GLY A 41 -0.78 10.86 3.90
N GLY A 42 -1.48 9.78 4.29
CA GLY A 42 -2.86 9.81 4.80
C GLY A 42 -3.91 9.96 3.69
N VAL A 43 -5.19 9.95 4.06
CA VAL A 43 -6.32 10.02 3.13
C VAL A 43 -6.90 11.43 3.15
N GLU A 44 -6.69 12.18 2.05
CA GLU A 44 -7.15 13.57 1.90
C GLU A 44 -8.62 13.62 1.43
N PRO A 45 -9.40 14.61 1.89
CA PRO A 45 -10.74 14.86 1.35
C PRO A 45 -10.69 15.22 -0.14
N SER A 46 -11.79 15.02 -0.85
CA SER A 46 -11.92 15.24 -2.29
C SER A 46 -10.96 14.42 -3.16
N ARG A 47 -10.36 13.35 -2.59
CA ARG A 47 -9.44 12.46 -3.31
C ARG A 47 -10.00 11.05 -3.39
N PHE A 48 -9.68 10.40 -4.52
CA PHE A 48 -10.03 9.01 -4.77
C PHE A 48 -8.81 8.10 -4.62
N TYR A 49 -8.88 7.17 -3.68
CA TYR A 49 -7.87 6.15 -3.38
C TYR A 49 -8.37 4.78 -3.82
N LEU A 50 -7.48 3.96 -4.37
CA LEU A 50 -7.78 2.60 -4.76
C LEU A 50 -6.76 1.64 -4.11
N LEU A 51 -7.27 0.75 -3.28
CA LEU A 51 -6.53 -0.36 -2.70
C LEU A 51 -6.84 -1.60 -3.55
N PHE A 52 -5.82 -2.22 -4.15
CA PHE A 52 -6.08 -3.39 -4.98
C PHE A 52 -5.04 -4.48 -4.75
N GLY A 53 -5.44 -5.71 -4.94
CA GLY A 53 -4.55 -6.83 -4.69
C GLY A 53 -5.18 -8.16 -5.03
N SER A 54 -4.41 -9.20 -4.78
CA SER A 54 -4.85 -10.58 -4.93
C SER A 54 -4.34 -11.37 -3.74
N GLY A 55 -5.22 -12.08 -3.06
CA GLY A 55 -4.88 -12.89 -1.93
C GLY A 55 -6.12 -13.61 -1.36
N ARG A 56 -5.87 -14.59 -0.50
CA ARG A 56 -6.96 -15.33 0.16
C ARG A 56 -7.65 -14.51 1.24
N GLU A 57 -6.90 -13.65 1.91
CA GLU A 57 -7.38 -12.88 3.06
C GLU A 57 -8.06 -11.56 2.70
N LYS A 58 -8.20 -11.25 1.40
CA LYS A 58 -8.87 -10.02 0.93
C LYS A 58 -8.33 -8.75 1.62
N THR A 59 -7.03 -8.65 1.76
CA THR A 59 -6.36 -7.55 2.46
C THR A 59 -6.85 -6.14 2.09
N PRO A 60 -7.13 -5.82 0.78
CA PRO A 60 -7.71 -4.52 0.44
C PRO A 60 -9.03 -4.24 1.16
N ASP A 61 -9.91 -5.25 1.28
CA ASP A 61 -11.21 -5.10 1.92
C ASP A 61 -11.05 -4.94 3.45
N ARG A 62 -10.14 -5.70 4.08
CA ARG A 62 -9.83 -5.57 5.53
C ARG A 62 -9.31 -4.18 5.90
N LEU A 63 -8.50 -3.57 5.04
CA LEU A 63 -8.03 -2.20 5.26
C LEU A 63 -9.16 -1.17 5.16
N LEU A 64 -10.22 -1.42 4.39
CA LEU A 64 -11.41 -0.53 4.41
C LEU A 64 -12.09 -0.55 5.77
N TYR A 65 -12.25 -1.72 6.40
CA TYR A 65 -12.81 -1.81 7.75
C TYR A 65 -11.97 -1.05 8.77
N ARG A 66 -10.65 -1.22 8.72
CA ARG A 66 -9.75 -0.48 9.61
C ARG A 66 -9.85 1.04 9.41
N LEU A 67 -9.89 1.49 8.15
CA LEU A 67 -10.05 2.91 7.83
C LEU A 67 -11.39 3.46 8.31
N MET A 68 -12.48 2.69 8.21
CA MET A 68 -13.79 3.10 8.75
C MET A 68 -13.72 3.32 10.26
N VAL A 69 -13.16 2.35 11.00
CA VAL A 69 -13.02 2.43 12.46
C VAL A 69 -12.13 3.63 12.83
N GLU A 70 -11.02 3.82 12.14
CA GLU A 70 -10.13 4.96 12.40
C GLU A 70 -10.80 6.30 12.10
N THR A 71 -11.65 6.38 11.08
CA THR A 71 -12.44 7.57 10.76
C THR A 71 -13.43 7.89 11.88
N ILE A 72 -14.17 6.88 12.38
CA ILE A 72 -15.10 7.04 13.50
C ILE A 72 -14.38 7.49 14.77
N LYS A 73 -13.21 6.92 15.05
CA LYS A 73 -12.38 7.22 16.21
C LYS A 73 -11.82 8.65 16.20
N THR A 74 -11.38 9.13 15.05
CA THR A 74 -10.64 10.39 14.93
C THR A 74 -11.48 11.58 14.49
N THR A 75 -12.73 11.36 14.05
CA THR A 75 -13.65 12.41 13.59
C THR A 75 -15.03 12.26 14.20
N THR A 76 -15.83 13.33 14.12
CA THR A 76 -17.25 13.30 14.49
C THR A 76 -18.16 12.93 13.31
N GLY A 77 -17.64 12.88 12.10
CA GLY A 77 -18.43 12.63 10.89
C GLY A 77 -18.66 11.16 10.60
N ASP A 78 -19.61 10.89 9.75
CA ASP A 78 -20.11 9.57 9.43
C ASP A 78 -19.36 8.92 8.26
N VAL A 79 -19.56 7.62 8.11
CA VAL A 79 -19.00 6.80 7.04
C VAL A 79 -20.11 6.19 6.20
N ILE A 80 -20.01 6.30 4.88
CA ILE A 80 -20.83 5.51 3.95
C ILE A 80 -20.01 4.33 3.48
N TYR A 81 -20.50 3.13 3.73
CA TYR A 81 -19.89 1.89 3.26
C TYR A 81 -20.72 1.26 2.15
N MET A 82 -20.17 1.19 0.95
CA MET A 82 -20.81 0.56 -0.20
C MET A 82 -20.21 -0.82 -0.46
N LEU A 83 -21.02 -1.86 -0.35
CA LEU A 83 -20.66 -3.24 -0.60
C LEU A 83 -21.07 -3.64 -2.01
N CYS A 84 -20.10 -3.79 -2.92
CA CYS A 84 -20.34 -4.36 -4.26
C CYS A 84 -20.04 -5.86 -4.25
N GLY A 85 -21.04 -6.70 -4.37
CA GLY A 85 -20.89 -8.14 -4.26
C GLY A 85 -21.77 -8.93 -5.20
N ASN A 86 -21.33 -10.15 -5.51
CA ASN A 86 -22.14 -11.11 -6.25
C ASN A 86 -22.50 -12.29 -5.33
N TYR A 87 -23.73 -12.29 -4.85
CA TYR A 87 -24.24 -13.34 -3.95
C TYR A 87 -24.11 -14.76 -4.50
N ARG A 88 -24.20 -14.90 -5.82
CA ARG A 88 -24.24 -16.24 -6.46
C ARG A 88 -22.86 -16.87 -6.63
N ARG A 89 -21.81 -16.06 -6.80
CA ARG A 89 -20.47 -16.57 -7.13
C ARG A 89 -19.49 -16.53 -5.96
N ASP A 90 -19.41 -15.42 -5.23
CA ASP A 90 -18.28 -15.19 -4.33
C ASP A 90 -18.66 -14.96 -2.87
N ARG A 91 -19.96 -15.02 -2.54
CA ARG A 91 -20.46 -14.74 -1.19
C ARG A 91 -19.76 -13.53 -0.55
N THR A 92 -19.63 -12.45 -1.33
CA THR A 92 -19.12 -11.20 -0.79
C THR A 92 -20.15 -10.69 0.22
N THR A 93 -19.79 -10.77 1.48
CA THR A 93 -20.65 -10.38 2.60
C THR A 93 -19.97 -9.25 3.37
N PHE A 94 -20.78 -8.48 4.05
CA PHE A 94 -20.29 -7.59 5.08
C PHE A 94 -19.79 -8.42 6.26
N ASP A 95 -18.54 -8.18 6.67
CA ASP A 95 -17.92 -8.89 7.79
C ASP A 95 -18.18 -8.11 9.09
N SER A 96 -19.33 -8.35 9.69
CA SER A 96 -19.73 -7.69 10.93
C SER A 96 -18.86 -8.10 12.10
N GLU A 97 -18.41 -9.37 12.15
CA GLU A 97 -17.55 -9.86 13.24
C GLU A 97 -16.19 -9.14 13.24
N MET A 98 -15.62 -8.95 12.05
CA MET A 98 -14.38 -8.19 11.92
C MET A 98 -14.56 -6.73 12.34
N LEU A 99 -15.66 -6.08 11.93
CA LEU A 99 -15.92 -4.70 12.33
C LEU A 99 -16.06 -4.56 13.83
N LEU A 100 -16.87 -5.44 14.47
CA LEU A 100 -17.06 -5.44 15.93
C LEU A 100 -15.73 -5.65 16.65
N SER A 101 -14.93 -6.63 16.23
CA SER A 101 -13.63 -6.89 16.86
C SER A 101 -12.67 -5.70 16.78
N LEU A 102 -12.72 -4.94 15.69
CA LEU A 102 -11.90 -3.72 15.53
C LEU A 102 -12.38 -2.58 16.43
N LEU A 103 -13.71 -2.38 16.56
CA LEU A 103 -14.29 -1.36 17.43
C LEU A 103 -13.95 -1.66 18.90
N GLU A 104 -14.13 -2.91 19.34
CA GLU A 104 -13.81 -3.37 20.69
C GLU A 104 -12.31 -3.24 21.00
N ALA A 105 -11.45 -3.63 20.06
CA ALA A 105 -9.99 -3.51 20.22
C ALA A 105 -9.52 -2.06 20.42
N ASP A 106 -10.21 -1.12 19.75
CA ASP A 106 -9.92 0.32 19.91
C ASP A 106 -10.66 0.97 21.09
N GLY A 107 -11.46 0.20 21.87
CA GLY A 107 -12.19 0.67 23.05
C GLY A 107 -13.33 1.66 22.73
N LEU A 108 -13.90 1.55 21.53
CA LEU A 108 -14.99 2.42 21.08
C LEU A 108 -16.35 1.85 21.53
N ASP A 109 -17.31 2.74 21.80
CA ASP A 109 -18.69 2.33 21.99
C ASP A 109 -19.26 1.76 20.70
N VAL A 110 -19.71 0.51 20.76
CA VAL A 110 -20.13 -0.25 19.59
C VAL A 110 -21.43 0.31 19.00
N GLU A 111 -22.41 0.64 19.83
CA GLU A 111 -23.72 1.11 19.39
C GLU A 111 -23.61 2.51 18.77
N GLU A 112 -22.91 3.42 19.41
CA GLU A 112 -22.62 4.75 18.88
C GLU A 112 -21.84 4.65 17.57
N SER A 113 -20.78 3.83 17.52
CA SER A 113 -19.95 3.68 16.32
C SER A 113 -20.71 3.11 15.14
N LEU A 114 -21.54 2.09 15.37
CA LEU A 114 -22.35 1.48 14.31
C LEU A 114 -23.44 2.43 13.80
N SER A 115 -24.00 3.30 14.65
CA SER A 115 -25.00 4.30 14.23
C SER A 115 -24.45 5.30 13.20
N ARG A 116 -23.13 5.48 13.17
CA ARG A 116 -22.41 6.38 12.26
C ARG A 116 -21.91 5.70 10.98
N ILE A 117 -22.19 4.41 10.78
CA ILE A 117 -21.78 3.67 9.58
C ILE A 117 -23.02 3.32 8.76
N HIS A 118 -23.18 3.95 7.59
CA HIS A 118 -24.32 3.77 6.68
C HIS A 118 -23.96 2.78 5.58
N ILE A 119 -24.67 1.65 5.51
CA ILE A 119 -24.36 0.56 4.57
C ILE A 119 -25.26 0.60 3.36
N ILE A 120 -24.67 0.62 2.16
CA ILE A 120 -25.35 0.50 0.87
C ILE A 120 -24.96 -0.84 0.22
N GLY A 121 -25.89 -1.78 0.15
CA GLY A 121 -25.69 -3.08 -0.52
C GLY A 121 -25.98 -2.98 -2.02
N VAL A 122 -25.03 -3.40 -2.86
CA VAL A 122 -25.08 -3.37 -4.32
C VAL A 122 -24.73 -4.74 -4.87
N PHE A 123 -25.70 -5.46 -5.45
CA PHE A 123 -25.56 -6.85 -5.87
C PHE A 123 -25.87 -7.09 -7.35
N SER A 124 -26.13 -6.03 -8.11
CA SER A 124 -26.34 -6.08 -9.56
C SER A 124 -25.78 -4.82 -10.25
N GLU A 125 -25.52 -4.92 -11.56
CA GLU A 125 -25.09 -3.79 -12.36
C GLU A 125 -26.12 -2.64 -12.30
N ALA A 126 -27.41 -2.95 -12.36
CA ALA A 126 -28.49 -1.96 -12.26
C ALA A 126 -28.48 -1.22 -10.89
N GLN A 127 -28.25 -1.95 -9.79
CA GLN A 127 -28.12 -1.33 -8.48
C GLN A 127 -26.85 -0.46 -8.40
N LEU A 128 -25.75 -0.90 -9.02
CA LEU A 128 -24.51 -0.09 -9.03
C LEU A 128 -24.68 1.18 -9.87
N MET A 129 -25.46 1.16 -10.96
CA MET A 129 -25.78 2.35 -11.72
C MET A 129 -26.58 3.39 -10.90
N ASN A 130 -27.45 2.94 -9.99
CA ASN A 130 -28.22 3.81 -9.10
C ASN A 130 -27.48 4.19 -7.81
N ALA A 131 -26.38 3.53 -7.49
CA ALA A 131 -25.65 3.73 -6.23
C ALA A 131 -25.17 5.18 -5.99
N PRO A 132 -24.70 5.95 -7.00
CA PRO A 132 -24.35 7.34 -6.78
C PRO A 132 -25.51 8.21 -6.27
N SER A 133 -26.75 7.96 -6.73
CA SER A 133 -27.94 8.68 -6.25
C SER A 133 -28.25 8.33 -4.79
N LEU A 134 -28.13 7.05 -4.41
CA LEU A 134 -28.29 6.61 -3.03
C LEU A 134 -27.22 7.21 -2.11
N VAL A 135 -26.00 7.32 -2.61
CA VAL A 135 -24.90 7.99 -1.87
C VAL A 135 -25.24 9.47 -1.66
N GLU A 136 -25.69 10.17 -2.70
CA GLU A 136 -26.08 11.59 -2.61
C GLU A 136 -27.24 11.80 -1.60
N GLU A 137 -28.29 11.01 -1.68
CA GLU A 137 -29.41 11.03 -0.72
C GLU A 137 -28.92 10.77 0.72
N THR A 138 -27.97 9.86 0.90
CA THR A 138 -27.41 9.54 2.22
C THR A 138 -26.60 10.72 2.75
N ILE A 139 -25.77 11.35 1.93
CA ILE A 139 -24.98 12.53 2.30
C ILE A 139 -25.92 13.68 2.71
N GLU A 140 -26.99 13.94 1.95
CA GLU A 140 -27.96 14.99 2.26
C GLU A 140 -28.73 14.74 3.57
N ARG A 141 -29.05 13.47 3.85
CA ARG A 141 -29.76 13.08 5.06
C ARG A 141 -28.87 13.15 6.33
N VAL A 142 -27.62 12.74 6.22
CA VAL A 142 -26.68 12.62 7.34
C VAL A 142 -25.99 13.95 7.65
N GLY A 143 -25.59 14.68 6.62
CA GLY A 143 -24.96 16.00 6.71
C GLY A 143 -23.44 15.96 6.78
N ASP A 144 -22.85 15.37 7.80
CA ASP A 144 -21.38 15.32 7.97
C ASP A 144 -20.82 13.94 7.65
N VAL A 145 -20.55 13.66 6.38
CA VAL A 145 -19.89 12.43 5.91
C VAL A 145 -18.43 12.71 5.62
N ARG A 146 -17.50 11.91 6.19
CA ARG A 146 -16.05 12.08 6.01
C ARG A 146 -15.44 11.08 5.06
N LEU A 147 -16.03 9.89 4.95
CA LEU A 147 -15.50 8.80 4.17
C LEU A 147 -16.61 8.08 3.39
N ILE A 148 -16.36 7.82 2.13
CA ILE A 148 -17.08 6.83 1.33
C ILE A 148 -16.10 5.67 1.08
N ALA A 149 -16.37 4.53 1.71
CA ALA A 149 -15.61 3.29 1.53
C ALA A 149 -16.37 2.35 0.60
N VAL A 150 -15.74 1.91 -0.49
CA VAL A 150 -16.38 1.06 -1.51
C VAL A 150 -15.65 -0.26 -1.62
N GLN A 151 -16.29 -1.33 -1.16
CA GLN A 151 -15.73 -2.68 -1.29
C GLN A 151 -15.99 -3.23 -2.69
N GLN A 152 -14.92 -3.67 -3.37
CA GLN A 152 -14.96 -4.37 -4.67
C GLN A 152 -15.68 -3.59 -5.78
N ILE A 153 -15.34 -2.32 -5.95
CA ILE A 153 -16.01 -1.35 -6.84
C ILE A 153 -16.20 -1.84 -8.29
N SER A 154 -15.26 -2.64 -8.81
CA SER A 154 -15.29 -3.11 -10.20
C SER A 154 -15.92 -4.48 -10.39
N LYS A 155 -16.26 -5.20 -9.30
CA LYS A 155 -16.59 -6.63 -9.34
C LYS A 155 -17.81 -6.99 -10.16
N LEU A 156 -18.82 -6.12 -10.19
CA LEU A 156 -20.07 -6.37 -10.92
C LEU A 156 -19.90 -6.21 -12.43
N PHE A 157 -19.02 -5.33 -12.88
CA PHE A 157 -18.76 -5.09 -14.31
C PHE A 157 -17.57 -5.88 -14.85
N TYR A 158 -16.62 -6.25 -14.02
CA TYR A 158 -15.40 -6.92 -14.42
C TYR A 158 -15.21 -8.19 -13.59
N SER A 159 -15.51 -9.34 -14.16
CA SER A 159 -15.24 -10.65 -13.56
C SER A 159 -14.09 -11.35 -14.30
N GLU A 160 -13.44 -12.33 -13.65
CA GLU A 160 -12.35 -13.13 -14.26
C GLU A 160 -12.74 -13.79 -15.59
N SER A 161 -14.06 -14.04 -15.80
CA SER A 161 -14.61 -14.65 -17.01
C SER A 161 -15.04 -13.64 -18.08
N ALA A 162 -14.99 -12.35 -17.84
CA ALA A 162 -15.31 -11.33 -18.84
C ALA A 162 -14.15 -11.17 -19.81
N ILE A 163 -14.29 -11.69 -21.01
CA ILE A 163 -13.39 -11.47 -22.14
C ILE A 163 -13.64 -10.07 -22.64
N GLY A 164 -12.71 -9.15 -22.40
CA GLY A 164 -12.74 -7.76 -22.81
C GLY A 164 -12.64 -6.81 -21.62
N PHE A 165 -11.47 -6.20 -21.45
CA PHE A 165 -11.22 -5.17 -20.44
C PHE A 165 -11.48 -3.78 -20.99
N GLU A 166 -12.46 -3.65 -21.89
CA GLU A 166 -12.87 -2.36 -22.44
C GLU A 166 -13.56 -1.52 -21.36
N ASP A 167 -13.37 -0.22 -21.40
CA ASP A 167 -14.05 0.70 -20.51
C ASP A 167 -15.55 0.65 -20.81
N ARG A 168 -16.32 0.20 -19.86
CA ARG A 168 -17.77 0.21 -19.97
C ARG A 168 -18.29 1.61 -19.64
N THR A 169 -19.07 2.17 -20.53
CA THR A 169 -19.60 3.55 -20.40
C THR A 169 -20.38 3.75 -19.10
N GLU A 170 -21.17 2.73 -18.71
CA GLU A 170 -21.96 2.76 -17.48
C GLU A 170 -21.05 2.84 -16.25
N PHE A 171 -20.00 2.02 -16.19
CA PHE A 171 -19.04 2.02 -15.09
C PHE A 171 -18.27 3.35 -15.02
N THR A 172 -17.89 3.88 -16.17
CA THR A 172 -17.26 5.19 -16.28
C THR A 172 -18.14 6.29 -15.70
N GLY A 173 -19.44 6.27 -16.02
CA GLY A 173 -20.42 7.22 -15.48
C GLY A 173 -20.55 7.13 -13.94
N ILE A 174 -20.57 5.93 -13.38
CA ILE A 174 -20.64 5.69 -11.94
C ILE A 174 -19.41 6.29 -11.24
N ILE A 175 -18.21 5.96 -11.73
CA ILE A 175 -16.94 6.46 -11.17
C ILE A 175 -16.90 7.99 -11.23
N SER A 176 -17.33 8.59 -12.35
CA SER A 176 -17.35 10.03 -12.50
C SER A 176 -18.28 10.70 -11.49
N LYS A 177 -19.51 10.18 -11.31
CA LYS A 177 -20.49 10.72 -10.35
C LYS A 177 -20.02 10.59 -8.90
N LEU A 178 -19.48 9.43 -8.50
CA LEU A 178 -18.93 9.24 -7.15
C LEU A 178 -17.80 10.22 -6.86
N LYS A 179 -16.91 10.45 -7.83
CA LYS A 179 -15.83 11.41 -7.70
C LYS A 179 -16.33 12.86 -7.63
N GLU A 180 -17.36 13.19 -8.39
CA GLU A 180 -18.02 14.51 -8.33
C GLU A 180 -18.62 14.76 -6.95
N LEU A 181 -19.38 13.81 -6.41
CA LEU A 181 -19.93 13.89 -5.04
C LEU A 181 -18.86 14.11 -4.00
N CYS A 182 -17.77 13.34 -4.07
CA CYS A 182 -16.65 13.48 -3.14
C CYS A 182 -15.99 14.86 -3.23
N THR A 183 -15.87 15.42 -4.43
CA THR A 183 -15.31 16.77 -4.62
C THR A 183 -16.27 17.85 -4.15
N LYS A 184 -17.56 17.71 -4.44
CA LYS A 184 -18.63 18.66 -4.07
C LYS A 184 -18.80 18.79 -2.54
N HIS A 185 -18.68 17.66 -1.83
CA HIS A 185 -18.93 17.57 -0.38
C HIS A 185 -17.64 17.43 0.45
N GLU A 186 -16.46 17.56 -0.17
CA GLU A 186 -15.14 17.42 0.50
C GLU A 186 -14.97 16.09 1.26
N ILE A 187 -15.51 15.01 0.70
CA ILE A 187 -15.47 13.66 1.28
C ILE A 187 -14.31 12.87 0.67
N SER A 188 -13.67 12.02 1.46
CA SER A 188 -12.67 11.07 0.97
C SER A 188 -13.35 9.84 0.34
N LEU A 189 -12.89 9.41 -0.85
CA LEU A 189 -13.34 8.17 -1.49
C LEU A 189 -12.23 7.14 -1.48
N VAL A 190 -12.45 6.01 -0.84
CA VAL A 190 -11.51 4.89 -0.82
C VAL A 190 -12.21 3.63 -1.29
N ALA A 191 -11.72 3.02 -2.36
CA ALA A 191 -12.29 1.81 -2.90
C ALA A 191 -11.30 0.64 -2.88
N SER A 192 -11.83 -0.58 -2.83
CA SER A 192 -11.07 -1.79 -3.09
C SER A 192 -11.46 -2.42 -4.43
N CYS A 193 -10.53 -3.19 -5.02
CA CYS A 193 -10.81 -4.08 -6.13
C CYS A 193 -9.76 -5.20 -6.22
N GLU A 194 -10.03 -6.18 -7.07
CA GLU A 194 -9.07 -7.23 -7.38
C GLU A 194 -7.98 -6.74 -8.34
N SER A 195 -6.83 -7.40 -8.30
CA SER A 195 -5.78 -7.23 -9.29
C SER A 195 -6.06 -8.05 -10.54
N LYS A 196 -5.83 -7.48 -11.71
CA LYS A 196 -5.98 -8.14 -13.01
C LYS A 196 -5.14 -9.41 -13.16
N ARG A 197 -3.98 -9.45 -12.50
CA ARG A 197 -3.07 -10.60 -12.47
C ARG A 197 -2.54 -10.82 -11.06
N LYS A 198 -2.54 -12.07 -10.60
CA LYS A 198 -2.12 -12.44 -9.24
C LYS A 198 -0.63 -12.17 -8.95
N ARG A 199 0.22 -12.17 -9.98
CA ARG A 199 1.67 -11.88 -9.86
C ARG A 199 2.12 -11.12 -11.09
N SER A 200 2.38 -9.84 -10.95
CA SER A 200 2.88 -8.99 -12.02
C SER A 200 3.95 -8.04 -11.48
N LEU A 201 4.97 -7.78 -12.29
CA LEU A 201 5.95 -6.72 -12.02
C LEU A 201 5.30 -5.33 -12.09
N ASN A 202 4.32 -5.18 -12.99
CA ASN A 202 3.48 -4.00 -13.11
C ASN A 202 2.04 -4.37 -12.75
N PRO A 203 1.65 -4.30 -11.47
CA PRO A 203 0.31 -4.66 -11.04
C PRO A 203 -0.71 -3.65 -11.57
N GLU A 204 -1.82 -4.18 -12.10
CA GLU A 204 -2.94 -3.39 -12.59
C GLU A 204 -4.22 -3.77 -11.85
N PRO A 205 -5.04 -2.77 -11.44
CA PRO A 205 -6.35 -3.03 -10.87
C PRO A 205 -7.33 -3.53 -11.93
N MET A 206 -8.29 -4.34 -11.51
CA MET A 206 -9.44 -4.70 -12.34
C MET A 206 -10.42 -3.52 -12.36
N GLY A 207 -10.84 -3.07 -13.56
CA GLY A 207 -11.78 -1.95 -13.68
C GLY A 207 -11.52 -0.98 -14.84
N GLY A 208 -10.69 -1.40 -15.81
CA GLY A 208 -10.47 -0.64 -17.04
C GLY A 208 -9.48 0.53 -16.92
N SER A 209 -9.28 1.25 -18.00
CA SER A 209 -8.34 2.36 -18.08
C SER A 209 -8.89 3.61 -17.40
N TYR A 210 -10.20 3.86 -17.51
CA TYR A 210 -10.83 5.01 -16.89
C TYR A 210 -10.67 5.02 -15.37
N LEU A 211 -10.93 3.89 -14.68
CA LEU A 211 -10.71 3.80 -13.23
C LEU A 211 -9.29 4.18 -12.85
N ARG A 212 -8.29 3.69 -13.57
CA ARG A 212 -6.88 4.03 -13.33
C ARG A 212 -6.58 5.52 -13.50
N HIS A 213 -7.25 6.19 -14.44
CA HIS A 213 -7.12 7.64 -14.64
C HIS A 213 -7.85 8.45 -13.59
N ALA A 214 -9.07 8.06 -13.22
CA ALA A 214 -9.90 8.75 -12.26
C ALA A 214 -9.35 8.76 -10.83
N VAL A 215 -8.67 7.68 -10.43
CA VAL A 215 -8.06 7.52 -9.11
C VAL A 215 -6.83 8.43 -8.95
N ASN A 216 -6.69 9.05 -7.77
CA ASN A 216 -5.56 9.92 -7.42
C ASN A 216 -4.37 9.11 -6.84
N VAL A 217 -4.66 8.10 -6.03
CA VAL A 217 -3.67 7.26 -5.35
C VAL A 217 -4.03 5.79 -5.52
N MET A 218 -3.09 4.96 -6.00
CA MET A 218 -3.27 3.51 -6.15
C MET A 218 -2.22 2.76 -5.35
N VAL A 219 -2.67 1.86 -4.49
CA VAL A 219 -1.83 0.99 -3.67
C VAL A 219 -2.08 -0.46 -4.05
N TYR A 220 -1.04 -1.15 -4.47
CA TYR A 220 -1.06 -2.59 -4.69
C TYR A 220 -0.67 -3.33 -3.42
N LEU A 221 -1.53 -4.23 -2.97
CA LEU A 221 -1.36 -5.03 -1.78
C LEU A 221 -1.11 -6.49 -2.19
N ARG A 222 0.00 -7.04 -1.73
CA ARG A 222 0.41 -8.40 -2.04
C ARG A 222 0.68 -9.17 -0.76
N GLU A 223 -0.07 -10.24 -0.57
CA GLU A 223 0.23 -11.21 0.48
C GLU A 223 1.51 -11.98 0.16
N MET A 224 2.41 -12.04 1.11
CA MET A 224 3.67 -12.74 1.05
C MET A 224 3.56 -14.10 1.76
N ARG A 225 4.58 -14.94 1.62
CA ARG A 225 4.67 -16.17 2.41
C ARG A 225 4.81 -15.81 3.89
N GLY A 226 4.01 -16.45 4.75
CA GLY A 226 4.01 -16.17 6.20
C GLY A 226 2.99 -15.13 6.65
N GLY A 227 2.05 -14.72 5.79
CA GLY A 227 0.98 -13.78 6.17
C GLY A 227 1.37 -12.30 6.15
N GLU A 228 2.62 -11.99 5.83
CA GLU A 228 3.06 -10.60 5.63
C GLU A 228 2.39 -9.96 4.40
N VAL A 229 2.09 -8.68 4.48
CA VAL A 229 1.54 -7.90 3.36
C VAL A 229 2.55 -6.86 2.91
N SER A 230 2.87 -6.88 1.62
CA SER A 230 3.65 -5.82 0.96
C SER A 230 2.71 -4.83 0.28
N ALA A 231 2.86 -3.55 0.57
CA ALA A 231 2.18 -2.45 -0.10
C ALA A 231 3.13 -1.75 -1.07
N GLN A 232 2.69 -1.57 -2.32
CA GLN A 232 3.42 -0.81 -3.35
C GLN A 232 2.56 0.36 -3.80
N LEU A 233 3.10 1.56 -3.76
CA LEU A 233 2.46 2.76 -4.27
C LEU A 233 2.62 2.83 -5.80
N VAL A 234 1.58 2.44 -6.53
CA VAL A 234 1.59 2.36 -8.00
C VAL A 234 1.35 3.73 -8.64
N LYS A 235 0.49 4.56 -8.02
CA LYS A 235 0.19 5.92 -8.48
C LYS A 235 0.01 6.84 -7.28
N HIS A 236 0.54 8.04 -7.40
CA HIS A 236 0.32 9.13 -6.44
C HIS A 236 0.32 10.46 -7.17
N TYR A 237 -0.45 11.45 -6.69
CA TYR A 237 -0.44 12.80 -7.26
C TYR A 237 0.89 13.52 -7.01
N GLU A 238 1.62 13.18 -5.95
CA GLU A 238 3.02 13.57 -5.75
C GLU A 238 3.94 12.54 -6.41
N LYS A 239 4.57 12.91 -7.54
CA LYS A 239 5.37 11.98 -8.36
C LYS A 239 6.54 11.33 -7.61
N ASN A 240 7.13 12.02 -6.64
CA ASN A 240 8.26 11.55 -5.83
C ASN A 240 7.90 10.38 -4.89
N ARG A 241 6.62 10.13 -4.65
CA ARG A 241 6.14 9.01 -3.82
C ARG A 241 5.91 7.73 -4.63
N THR A 242 5.60 7.83 -5.93
CA THR A 242 5.27 6.68 -6.79
C THR A 242 6.42 5.68 -6.86
N GLY A 243 6.09 4.39 -6.83
CA GLY A 243 7.06 3.28 -6.91
C GLY A 243 7.58 2.79 -5.55
N LYS A 244 7.37 3.52 -4.47
CA LYS A 244 7.78 3.10 -3.12
C LYS A 244 7.06 1.82 -2.69
N ARG A 245 7.76 0.99 -1.91
CA ARG A 245 7.23 -0.26 -1.35
C ARG A 245 7.52 -0.33 0.13
N ILE A 246 6.56 -0.88 0.88
CA ILE A 246 6.70 -1.13 2.32
C ILE A 246 6.09 -2.49 2.66
N ARG A 247 6.40 -3.01 3.84
CA ARG A 247 5.68 -4.15 4.47
C ARG A 247 4.74 -3.60 5.51
N LEU A 248 3.50 -4.08 5.54
CA LEU A 248 2.47 -3.62 6.48
C LEU A 248 2.48 -4.44 7.79
N ASN A 249 2.71 -5.74 7.68
CA ASN A 249 2.80 -6.60 8.84
C ASN A 249 4.25 -6.66 9.33
N GLY A 250 4.58 -5.88 10.22
CA GLY A 250 5.64 -5.91 11.18
C GLY A 250 5.04 -5.15 12.32
N GLU A 251 4.90 -5.81 13.43
CA GLU A 251 4.45 -5.20 14.65
C GLU A 251 5.08 -3.82 14.79
N GLU A 252 4.38 -2.92 15.43
CA GLU A 252 4.82 -1.57 15.78
C GLU A 252 6.15 -1.51 16.56
N GLU A 253 7.01 -2.49 16.38
CA GLU A 253 8.35 -2.53 16.97
C GLU A 253 9.24 -1.38 16.50
N GLU A 254 8.79 -0.60 15.55
CA GLU A 254 9.62 0.45 15.03
C GLU A 254 9.00 1.84 15.15
N ALA A 255 8.40 2.10 16.26
CA ALA A 255 8.55 3.40 16.84
C ALA A 255 10.07 3.62 17.03
N LEU A 256 10.67 4.38 16.11
CA LEU A 256 12.03 4.91 16.21
C LEU A 256 13.19 3.90 16.02
N GLY A 257 13.49 3.52 14.78
CA GLY A 257 14.89 3.33 14.39
C GLY A 257 15.69 2.19 15.03
N ARG A 258 15.08 1.27 15.74
CA ARG A 258 15.76 0.07 16.23
C ARG A 258 15.61 -1.07 15.23
N ILE A 259 16.65 -1.26 14.45
CA ILE A 259 16.82 -2.50 13.69
C ILE A 259 17.06 -3.60 14.72
N THR A 260 16.10 -4.53 14.86
CA THR A 260 16.29 -5.69 15.74
C THR A 260 17.30 -6.65 15.10
N ARG A 261 18.04 -7.39 15.92
CA ARG A 261 19.02 -8.40 15.44
C ARG A 261 18.35 -9.45 14.55
N ASP A 262 17.12 -9.82 14.85
CA ASP A 262 16.37 -10.83 14.08
C ASP A 262 15.91 -10.30 12.73
N SER A 263 15.45 -9.05 12.64
CA SER A 263 15.09 -8.42 11.35
C SER A 263 16.32 -8.23 10.46
N MET A 264 17.49 -7.91 11.04
CA MET A 264 18.74 -7.79 10.31
C MET A 264 19.23 -9.14 9.81
N ARG A 265 19.14 -10.19 10.64
CA ARG A 265 19.48 -11.56 10.25
C ARG A 265 18.63 -12.02 9.06
N GLY A 266 17.32 -11.82 9.10
CA GLY A 266 16.41 -12.16 8.00
C GLY A 266 16.79 -11.44 6.70
N ARG A 267 16.99 -10.12 6.76
CA ARG A 267 17.40 -9.31 5.59
C ARG A 267 18.73 -9.76 5.00
N LEU A 268 19.72 -10.02 5.84
CA LEU A 268 21.04 -10.47 5.42
C LEU A 268 20.95 -11.84 4.71
N GLN A 269 20.24 -12.80 5.32
CA GLN A 269 20.05 -14.13 4.74
C GLN A 269 19.26 -14.13 3.45
N ASP A 270 18.24 -13.25 3.34
CA ASP A 270 17.45 -13.09 2.11
C ASP A 270 18.32 -12.50 0.99
N GLN A 271 19.13 -11.50 1.30
CA GLN A 271 20.02 -10.88 0.33
C GLN A 271 21.09 -11.89 -0.14
N MET A 272 21.71 -12.61 0.79
CA MET A 272 22.67 -13.67 0.48
C MET A 272 22.05 -14.74 -0.42
N ARG A 273 20.86 -15.26 -0.07
CA ARG A 273 20.15 -16.25 -0.91
C ARG A 273 19.84 -15.71 -2.31
N HIS A 274 19.43 -14.45 -2.40
CA HIS A 274 19.11 -13.82 -3.69
C HIS A 274 20.37 -13.69 -4.57
N LEU A 275 21.50 -13.28 -3.99
CA LEU A 275 22.77 -13.21 -4.71
C LEU A 275 23.24 -14.58 -5.17
N ARG A 276 23.09 -15.63 -4.35
CA ARG A 276 23.47 -16.98 -4.71
C ARG A 276 22.62 -17.58 -5.83
N SER A 277 21.28 -17.41 -5.76
CA SER A 277 20.36 -17.98 -6.75
C SER A 277 20.21 -17.16 -8.02
N GLY A 278 20.63 -15.90 -8.03
CA GLY A 278 20.49 -15.00 -9.18
C GLY A 278 21.85 -14.57 -9.76
N TYR A 279 22.64 -13.86 -8.96
CA TYR A 279 23.88 -13.27 -9.43
C TYR A 279 24.96 -14.33 -9.74
N ARG A 280 25.21 -15.29 -8.80
CA ARG A 280 26.17 -16.37 -9.01
C ARG A 280 25.85 -17.19 -10.27
N GLU A 281 24.58 -17.54 -10.48
CA GLU A 281 24.13 -18.30 -11.65
C GLU A 281 24.28 -17.52 -12.98
N ALA A 282 24.30 -16.19 -12.90
CA ALA A 282 24.49 -15.31 -14.08
C ALA A 282 25.95 -15.09 -14.44
N LEU A 283 26.92 -15.45 -13.56
CA LEU A 283 28.35 -15.34 -13.84
C LEU A 283 28.76 -16.35 -14.92
N LYS A 284 29.44 -15.87 -15.97
CA LYS A 284 29.82 -16.70 -17.13
C LYS A 284 31.15 -17.43 -16.95
N GLU A 285 32.02 -16.90 -16.10
CA GLU A 285 33.37 -17.43 -15.90
C GLU A 285 33.45 -18.29 -14.65
N ASN A 286 33.98 -19.48 -14.77
CA ASN A 286 34.16 -20.42 -13.64
C ASN A 286 35.02 -19.84 -12.51
N LEU A 287 36.05 -19.04 -12.84
CA LEU A 287 36.88 -18.36 -11.83
C LEU A 287 36.07 -17.35 -11.02
N MET A 288 35.15 -16.64 -11.63
CA MET A 288 34.27 -15.71 -10.94
C MET A 288 33.24 -16.42 -10.07
N GLN A 289 32.75 -17.58 -10.49
CA GLN A 289 31.87 -18.41 -9.68
C GLN A 289 32.60 -18.97 -8.46
N THR A 290 33.86 -19.44 -8.61
CA THR A 290 34.70 -19.92 -7.50
C THR A 290 34.98 -18.78 -6.51
N ALA A 291 35.38 -17.60 -7.01
CA ALA A 291 35.60 -16.44 -6.16
C ALA A 291 34.31 -15.99 -5.40
N PHE A 292 33.17 -16.14 -6.03
CA PHE A 292 31.87 -15.89 -5.35
C PHE A 292 31.63 -16.91 -4.25
N ASP A 293 31.92 -18.20 -4.48
CA ASP A 293 31.74 -19.24 -3.48
C ASP A 293 32.66 -19.04 -2.28
N ASP A 294 33.90 -18.56 -2.48
CA ASP A 294 34.82 -18.18 -1.42
C ASP A 294 34.29 -17.00 -0.58
N ILE A 295 33.87 -15.93 -1.22
CA ILE A 295 33.20 -14.77 -0.55
C ILE A 295 31.94 -15.23 0.20
N TRP A 296 31.18 -16.15 -0.37
CA TRP A 296 30.00 -16.71 0.28
C TRP A 296 30.35 -17.40 1.61
N LEU A 297 31.47 -18.09 1.65
CA LEU A 297 31.94 -18.74 2.87
C LEU A 297 32.32 -17.73 3.95
N ASP A 298 33.03 -16.65 3.57
CA ASP A 298 33.36 -15.55 4.45
C ASP A 298 32.09 -14.83 4.99
N TRP A 299 31.11 -14.60 4.14
CA TRP A 299 29.83 -14.03 4.58
C TRP A 299 29.12 -14.91 5.61
N ASN A 300 29.12 -16.24 5.42
CA ASN A 300 28.53 -17.17 6.39
C ASN A 300 29.27 -17.17 7.73
N THR A 301 30.59 -17.06 7.69
CA THR A 301 31.44 -17.05 8.89
C THR A 301 31.24 -15.75 9.69
N GLU A 302 31.09 -14.60 9.00
CA GLU A 302 31.05 -13.28 9.62
C GLU A 302 29.61 -12.76 9.84
N GLN A 303 28.57 -13.58 9.65
CA GLN A 303 27.19 -13.17 9.87
C GLN A 303 26.94 -12.51 11.22
N GLY A 304 27.58 -13.02 12.27
CA GLY A 304 27.45 -12.49 13.63
C GLY A 304 27.92 -11.04 13.73
N ALA A 305 29.08 -10.72 13.15
CA ALA A 305 29.63 -9.37 13.11
C ALA A 305 28.75 -8.41 12.30
N MET A 306 28.26 -8.86 11.14
CA MET A 306 27.37 -8.08 10.28
C MET A 306 26.05 -7.74 10.99
N ILE A 307 25.43 -8.70 11.68
CA ILE A 307 24.19 -8.50 12.44
C ILE A 307 24.44 -7.56 13.62
N TYR A 308 25.59 -7.66 14.27
CA TYR A 308 25.93 -6.80 15.40
C TYR A 308 26.20 -5.35 15.00
N ALA A 309 26.66 -5.11 13.78
CA ALA A 309 26.98 -3.76 13.27
C ALA A 309 25.75 -2.86 13.11
N GLN A 310 24.53 -3.41 13.08
CA GLN A 310 23.25 -2.68 12.97
C GLN A 310 23.18 -1.70 11.79
N VAL A 311 23.87 -1.98 10.69
CA VAL A 311 23.84 -1.17 9.47
C VAL A 311 22.58 -1.49 8.66
N VAL A 312 21.87 -0.47 8.20
CA VAL A 312 20.56 -0.61 7.52
C VAL A 312 20.64 -1.40 6.21
N SER A 313 21.73 -1.28 5.48
CA SER A 313 21.93 -1.91 4.18
C SER A 313 22.66 -3.25 4.32
N ALA A 314 21.94 -4.34 4.07
CA ALA A 314 22.55 -5.68 4.03
C ALA A 314 23.62 -5.79 2.93
N LEU A 315 23.41 -5.13 1.78
CA LEU A 315 24.36 -5.17 0.66
C LEU A 315 25.67 -4.46 1.00
N ASP A 316 25.60 -3.33 1.72
CA ASP A 316 26.81 -2.61 2.14
C ASP A 316 27.64 -3.44 3.12
N LEU A 317 27.00 -4.19 4.03
CA LEU A 317 27.68 -5.11 4.93
C LEU A 317 28.33 -6.29 4.19
N LEU A 318 27.64 -6.86 3.21
CA LEU A 318 28.20 -7.92 2.38
C LEU A 318 29.42 -7.42 1.60
N ASN A 319 29.32 -6.22 0.99
CA ASN A 319 30.44 -5.61 0.28
C ASN A 319 31.62 -5.32 1.21
N LEU A 320 31.37 -4.72 2.39
CA LEU A 320 32.44 -4.43 3.37
C LEU A 320 33.13 -5.72 3.83
N THR A 321 32.37 -6.76 4.12
CA THR A 321 32.93 -8.06 4.54
C THR A 321 33.76 -8.69 3.43
N GLY A 322 33.30 -8.67 2.18
CA GLY A 322 34.08 -9.13 1.02
C GLY A 322 35.39 -8.33 0.83
N VAL A 323 35.34 -7.00 0.99
CA VAL A 323 36.54 -6.16 0.90
C VAL A 323 37.54 -6.46 2.03
N LEU A 324 37.05 -6.70 3.25
CA LEU A 324 37.91 -7.07 4.39
C LEU A 324 38.54 -8.47 4.20
N ALA A 325 37.79 -9.44 3.69
CA ALA A 325 38.30 -10.78 3.36
C ALA A 325 39.42 -10.70 2.33
N ASN A 326 39.20 -10.00 1.21
CA ASN A 326 40.21 -9.75 0.19
C ASN A 326 41.46 -9.07 0.77
N ARG A 327 41.29 -8.09 1.66
CA ARG A 327 42.41 -7.38 2.28
C ARG A 327 43.23 -8.32 3.18
N ARG A 328 42.57 -9.18 3.94
CA ARG A 328 43.24 -10.22 4.75
C ARG A 328 44.09 -11.12 3.88
N GLU A 329 43.54 -11.62 2.78
CA GLU A 329 44.25 -12.52 1.86
C GLU A 329 45.45 -11.84 1.19
N ILE A 330 45.31 -10.62 0.74
CA ILE A 330 46.41 -9.81 0.19
C ILE A 330 47.53 -9.65 1.24
N THR A 331 47.18 -9.44 2.51
CA THR A 331 48.14 -9.27 3.58
C THR A 331 48.91 -10.58 3.85
N ASP A 332 48.19 -11.73 3.87
CA ASP A 332 48.80 -13.05 4.04
C ASP A 332 49.73 -13.38 2.86
N LEU A 333 49.31 -13.13 1.61
CA LEU A 333 50.17 -13.30 0.44
C LEU A 333 51.45 -12.47 0.50
N ARG A 334 51.37 -11.20 0.93
CA ARG A 334 52.51 -10.31 1.10
C ARG A 334 53.52 -10.90 2.12
N GLN A 335 53.04 -11.38 3.27
CA GLN A 335 53.88 -11.99 4.30
C GLN A 335 54.57 -13.26 3.78
N ARG A 336 53.86 -14.07 2.98
CA ARG A 336 54.46 -15.24 2.35
C ARG A 336 55.52 -14.88 1.32
N ILE A 337 55.32 -13.83 0.53
CA ILE A 337 56.32 -13.36 -0.43
C ILE A 337 57.53 -12.85 0.30
N GLU A 338 57.38 -11.99 1.30
CA GLU A 338 58.51 -11.53 2.14
C GLU A 338 59.28 -12.67 2.77
N ALA A 339 58.61 -13.72 3.27
CA ALA A 339 59.22 -14.89 3.84
C ALA A 339 60.00 -15.74 2.80
N LEU A 340 59.54 -15.78 1.54
CA LEU A 340 60.27 -16.45 0.45
C LEU A 340 61.48 -15.64 0.00
N GLU A 341 61.33 -14.32 -0.20
CA GLU A 341 62.43 -13.40 -0.58
C GLU A 341 63.56 -13.42 0.44
N ASN A 342 63.25 -13.46 1.74
CA ASN A 342 64.26 -13.57 2.80
C ASN A 342 64.95 -14.94 2.83
N ARG A 343 64.30 -16.02 2.38
CA ARG A 343 64.91 -17.35 2.26
C ARG A 343 65.86 -17.48 1.09
N ASP A 344 65.62 -16.74 0.01
CA ASP A 344 66.46 -16.71 -1.20
C ASP A 344 67.67 -15.76 -1.04
N ALA A 345 67.71 -14.96 0.04
CA ALA A 345 68.78 -14.00 0.34
C ALA A 345 69.84 -14.58 1.32
N ASP A 346 69.55 -15.70 2.01
CA ASP A 346 70.45 -16.46 2.86
C ASP A 346 71.04 -17.65 2.07
#